data_36f356632125397a577b5129b9713eab
#
_entry.id   36f356632125397a577b5129b9713eab
#
_cell.length_a   1.000
_cell.length_b   1.000
_cell.length_c   1.000
_cell.angle_alpha   90.00
_cell.angle_beta   90.00
_cell.angle_gamma   90.00
#
_symmetry.space_group_name_H-M   'P 1'
#
loop_
_entity.id
_entity.type
_entity.pdbx_description
1 polymer ?
#
loop_
_entity_poly.entity_id
_entity_poly.type
_entity_poly.pdbx_seq_one_letter_code
_entity_poly.pdbx_strand_id
1 'polypeptide(L)'
;MTPDSSGRDGDSGATEAPRPSTPALPRDATIVYPGGLRARWRWAGSGQGPAVFALTEAGGTLEDLGPSVSPSFEQLCRAELRVDGPAGAWTVRFASTISDEPAALAWDDAGLLVVKYGFHTYGLESRSGALRWSHRSASPLIAVLGSPRLAHVLVQSEIETFAIEADGTVGWRIAHSDVVSDAGLVGGRLVLTSFTGQVSAVDPATGRSVAS
;
A
#
# COMPACT_ATOMS: atom_id res chain seq x y z
N MET A 1 -6.57 51.16 -60.46
CA MET A 1 -6.34 49.72 -60.32
C MET A 1 -5.32 49.55 -59.20
N THR A 2 -5.78 49.36 -58.03
CA THR A 2 -5.01 49.18 -56.79
C THR A 2 -4.93 47.71 -56.46
N PRO A 3 -3.79 47.14 -56.06
CA PRO A 3 -3.75 45.83 -55.42
C PRO A 3 -3.83 45.98 -53.93
N ASP A 4 -4.66 45.15 -53.41
CA ASP A 4 -4.99 44.91 -52.02
C ASP A 4 -3.85 44.19 -51.34
N SER A 5 -3.38 44.67 -50.16
CA SER A 5 -2.37 44.05 -49.33
C SER A 5 -3.05 43.49 -48.09
N SER A 6 -3.36 42.20 -48.12
CA SER A 6 -3.84 41.46 -46.96
C SER A 6 -2.73 41.24 -45.93
N GLY A 7 -2.89 41.84 -44.75
CA GLY A 7 -2.08 41.62 -43.59
C GLY A 7 -2.25 40.18 -43.07
N ARG A 8 -1.12 39.53 -42.79
CA ARG A 8 -1.04 38.28 -42.03
C ARG A 8 -0.81 38.63 -40.57
N ASP A 9 -1.85 38.50 -39.78
CA ASP A 9 -1.72 38.53 -38.33
C ASP A 9 -1.06 37.20 -37.88
N GLY A 10 0.16 37.33 -37.38
CA GLY A 10 0.88 36.23 -36.75
C GLY A 10 0.36 36.00 -35.33
N ASP A 11 -0.46 34.97 -35.17
CA ASP A 11 -0.83 34.46 -33.85
C ASP A 11 0.40 33.83 -33.17
N SER A 12 1.03 34.60 -32.30
CA SER A 12 2.11 34.13 -31.43
C SER A 12 1.49 33.34 -30.27
N GLY A 13 1.20 32.07 -30.50
CA GLY A 13 0.86 31.13 -29.44
C GLY A 13 2.02 31.00 -28.45
N ALA A 14 2.01 31.81 -27.40
CA ALA A 14 2.90 31.65 -26.27
C ALA A 14 2.55 30.31 -25.58
N THR A 15 3.37 29.31 -25.82
CA THR A 15 3.32 28.05 -25.08
C THR A 15 3.61 28.35 -23.60
N GLU A 16 2.58 28.43 -22.78
CA GLU A 16 2.71 28.59 -21.33
C GLU A 16 3.54 27.41 -20.78
N ALA A 17 4.73 27.72 -20.31
CA ALA A 17 5.58 26.71 -19.66
C ALA A 17 4.80 26.04 -18.51
N PRO A 18 4.87 24.71 -18.36
CA PRO A 18 4.18 24.03 -17.29
C PRO A 18 4.60 24.62 -15.94
N ARG A 19 3.64 25.12 -15.20
CA ARG A 19 3.88 25.63 -13.84
C ARG A 19 4.48 24.51 -13.01
N PRO A 20 5.55 24.75 -12.25
CA PRO A 20 6.11 23.75 -11.35
C PRO A 20 4.99 23.34 -10.37
N SER A 21 4.60 22.06 -10.43
CA SER A 21 3.64 21.49 -9.51
C SER A 21 4.21 21.64 -8.10
N THR A 22 3.51 22.35 -7.23
CA THR A 22 3.86 22.44 -5.82
C THR A 22 4.00 21.02 -5.28
N PRO A 23 5.13 20.65 -4.66
CA PRO A 23 5.30 19.31 -4.12
C PRO A 23 4.18 19.04 -3.12
N ALA A 24 3.43 17.96 -3.33
CA ALA A 24 2.38 17.57 -2.41
C ALA A 24 3.01 17.28 -1.04
N LEU A 25 2.46 17.87 0.01
CA LEU A 25 2.93 17.62 1.38
C LEU A 25 2.80 16.13 1.71
N PRO A 26 3.69 15.59 2.56
CA PRO A 26 3.52 14.25 3.09
C PRO A 26 2.14 14.08 3.73
N ARG A 27 1.52 12.94 3.49
CA ARG A 27 0.27 12.55 4.14
C ARG A 27 0.57 11.86 5.46
N ASP A 28 -0.33 11.94 6.41
CA ASP A 28 -0.22 11.26 7.69
C ASP A 28 -1.57 10.66 8.11
N ALA A 29 -1.51 9.58 8.87
CA ALA A 29 -2.67 8.94 9.48
C ALA A 29 -2.28 8.32 10.82
N THR A 30 -3.24 8.27 11.74
CA THR A 30 -3.08 7.58 13.02
C THR A 30 -4.20 6.57 13.20
N ILE A 31 -3.82 5.33 13.52
CA ILE A 31 -4.74 4.22 13.74
C ILE A 31 -4.45 3.65 15.13
N VAL A 32 -5.50 3.34 15.87
CA VAL A 32 -5.40 2.65 17.16
C VAL A 32 -5.92 1.24 16.99
N TYR A 33 -5.09 0.26 17.31
CA TYR A 33 -5.43 -1.15 17.29
C TYR A 33 -5.82 -1.66 18.68
N PRO A 34 -6.50 -2.80 18.78
CA PRO A 34 -6.68 -3.52 20.03
C PRO A 34 -5.36 -3.73 20.77
N GLY A 35 -5.40 -3.91 22.07
CA GLY A 35 -4.17 -4.08 22.87
C GLY A 35 -3.36 -2.80 23.13
N GLY A 36 -3.89 -1.62 22.74
CA GLY A 36 -3.25 -0.32 23.02
C GLY A 36 -2.12 0.05 22.05
N LEU A 37 -2.00 -0.63 20.93
CA LEU A 37 -1.06 -0.25 19.87
C LEU A 37 -1.59 0.98 19.13
N ARG A 38 -0.77 2.03 19.04
CA ARG A 38 -1.03 3.22 18.24
C ARG A 38 -0.03 3.29 17.10
N ALA A 39 -0.52 3.15 15.86
CA ALA A 39 0.28 3.30 14.65
C ALA A 39 0.11 4.69 14.05
N ARG A 40 1.21 5.35 13.75
CA ARG A 40 1.26 6.60 13.00
C ARG A 40 1.96 6.35 11.68
N TRP A 41 1.27 6.65 10.62
CA TRP A 41 1.78 6.58 9.27
C TRP A 41 2.17 7.97 8.78
N ARG A 42 3.25 8.01 8.01
CA ARG A 42 3.62 9.15 7.19
C ARG A 42 4.13 8.66 5.86
N TRP A 43 3.58 9.19 4.76
CA TRP A 43 3.99 8.74 3.42
C TRP A 43 3.97 9.88 2.41
N ALA A 44 4.77 9.72 1.35
CA ALA A 44 4.88 10.68 0.26
C ALA A 44 5.21 9.98 -1.06
N GLY A 45 4.88 10.62 -2.15
CA GLY A 45 5.26 10.21 -3.49
C GLY A 45 6.77 10.29 -3.73
N SER A 46 7.19 9.92 -4.93
CA SER A 46 8.60 9.99 -5.36
C SER A 46 9.17 11.41 -5.22
N GLY A 47 10.46 11.50 -4.91
CA GLY A 47 11.15 12.77 -4.72
C GLY A 47 10.90 13.48 -3.38
N GLN A 48 10.03 12.95 -2.52
CA GLN A 48 9.65 13.58 -1.24
C GLN A 48 10.10 12.78 -0.01
N GLY A 49 10.91 11.74 -0.20
CA GLY A 49 11.39 10.87 0.86
C GLY A 49 11.99 11.60 2.07
N PRO A 50 12.87 12.61 1.90
CA PRO A 50 13.46 13.35 3.01
C PRO A 50 12.41 14.00 3.92
N ALA A 51 11.31 14.50 3.38
CA ALA A 51 10.25 15.12 4.17
C ALA A 51 9.48 14.09 5.03
N VAL A 52 9.41 12.82 4.60
CA VAL A 52 8.79 11.74 5.38
C VAL A 52 9.65 11.40 6.59
N PHE A 53 10.98 11.39 6.46
CA PHE A 53 11.90 10.90 7.48
C PHE A 53 12.39 11.98 8.47
N ALA A 54 11.94 13.21 8.32
CA ALA A 54 12.41 14.33 9.13
C ALA A 54 12.09 14.24 10.64
N LEU A 55 11.24 13.29 11.05
CA LEU A 55 10.75 13.17 12.43
C LEU A 55 11.07 11.82 13.08
N THR A 56 12.03 11.07 12.55
CA THR A 56 12.38 9.75 13.10
C THR A 56 13.22 9.91 14.36
N GLU A 57 12.59 9.90 15.53
CA GLU A 57 13.26 9.92 16.84
C GLU A 57 13.07 8.59 17.60
N ALA A 58 12.22 7.68 17.12
CA ALA A 58 11.94 6.43 17.77
C ALA A 58 12.95 5.34 17.39
N GLY A 59 13.22 4.44 18.32
CA GLY A 59 13.96 3.21 18.04
C GLY A 59 13.24 2.31 17.04
N GLY A 60 13.90 1.25 16.60
CA GLY A 60 13.38 0.25 15.66
C GLY A 60 14.23 0.14 14.40
N THR A 61 13.75 -0.58 13.42
CA THR A 61 14.43 -0.75 12.14
C THR A 61 14.34 0.51 11.32
N LEU A 62 15.51 1.03 10.90
CA LEU A 62 15.61 2.22 10.05
C LEU A 62 15.87 1.87 8.58
N GLU A 63 15.98 0.59 8.26
CA GLU A 63 16.18 0.12 6.90
C GLU A 63 14.88 0.28 6.10
N ASP A 64 15.03 0.69 4.83
CA ASP A 64 13.90 0.75 3.92
C ASP A 64 13.52 -0.66 3.46
N LEU A 65 12.34 -1.11 3.85
CA LEU A 65 11.74 -2.34 3.32
C LEU A 65 11.10 -2.06 1.96
N GLY A 66 11.43 -2.89 0.97
CA GLY A 66 10.87 -2.75 -0.39
C GLY A 66 11.84 -3.19 -1.47
N PRO A 67 11.73 -2.64 -2.67
CA PRO A 67 12.59 -3.03 -3.78
C PRO A 67 14.05 -2.65 -3.51
N SER A 68 14.92 -3.63 -3.53
CA SER A 68 16.37 -3.46 -3.36
C SER A 68 17.04 -2.86 -4.61
N VAL A 69 16.36 -2.92 -5.75
CA VAL A 69 16.85 -2.38 -7.03
C VAL A 69 15.86 -1.34 -7.53
N SER A 70 16.31 -0.12 -7.60
CA SER A 70 15.54 0.97 -8.18
C SER A 70 16.40 1.75 -9.17
N PRO A 71 15.79 2.36 -10.20
CA PRO A 71 16.50 3.22 -11.13
C PRO A 71 17.23 4.38 -10.44
N SER A 72 16.62 4.95 -9.40
CA SER A 72 17.29 5.84 -8.46
C SER A 72 16.55 5.85 -7.13
N PHE A 73 17.30 5.99 -6.03
CA PHE A 73 16.74 6.11 -4.67
C PHE A 73 15.72 7.26 -4.54
N GLU A 74 15.93 8.35 -5.28
CA GLU A 74 15.08 9.54 -5.26
C GLU A 74 13.72 9.33 -5.93
N GLN A 75 13.60 8.32 -6.80
CA GLN A 75 12.35 7.99 -7.50
C GLN A 75 11.41 7.10 -6.70
N LEU A 76 11.88 6.56 -5.57
CA LEU A 76 11.03 5.74 -4.72
C LEU A 76 10.05 6.59 -3.91
N CYS A 77 8.81 6.11 -3.85
CA CYS A 77 7.83 6.54 -2.87
C CYS A 77 8.22 5.99 -1.52
N ARG A 78 7.97 6.75 -0.46
CA ARG A 78 8.39 6.42 0.90
C ARG A 78 7.22 6.42 1.86
N ALA A 79 7.27 5.49 2.82
CA ALA A 79 6.39 5.52 3.96
C ALA A 79 7.17 5.22 5.25
N GLU A 80 6.72 5.78 6.34
CA GLU A 80 7.24 5.53 7.69
C GLU A 80 6.06 5.12 8.57
N LEU A 81 6.25 4.05 9.31
CA LEU A 81 5.34 3.58 10.34
C LEU A 81 6.03 3.70 11.68
N ARG A 82 5.47 4.50 12.57
CA ARG A 82 5.80 4.50 13.99
C ARG A 82 4.70 3.84 14.78
N VAL A 83 5.08 2.92 15.64
CA VAL A 83 4.14 2.27 16.55
C VAL A 83 4.56 2.57 17.98
N ASP A 84 3.60 3.06 18.77
CA ASP A 84 3.71 3.22 20.22
C ASP A 84 2.80 2.19 20.88
N GLY A 85 3.33 1.40 21.80
CA GLY A 85 2.58 0.33 22.49
C GLY A 85 3.09 0.06 23.91
N PRO A 86 2.46 -0.87 24.63
CA PRO A 86 2.85 -1.21 26.00
C PRO A 86 4.30 -1.72 26.14
N ALA A 87 4.85 -2.30 25.07
CA ALA A 87 6.22 -2.81 25.03
C ALA A 87 7.27 -1.74 24.65
N GLY A 88 6.85 -0.52 24.37
CA GLY A 88 7.70 0.56 23.90
C GLY A 88 7.29 1.07 22.52
N ALA A 89 8.15 1.90 21.93
CA ALA A 89 7.95 2.46 20.60
C ALA A 89 9.01 1.94 19.63
N TRP A 90 8.60 1.76 18.37
CA TRP A 90 9.48 1.38 17.28
C TRP A 90 9.08 2.06 15.96
N THR A 91 9.99 2.10 15.01
CA THR A 91 9.77 2.72 13.70
C THR A 91 10.35 1.85 12.60
N VAL A 92 9.61 1.72 11.49
CA VAL A 92 10.04 1.02 10.28
C VAL A 92 9.75 1.90 9.07
N ARG A 93 10.62 1.87 8.07
CA ARG A 93 10.50 2.57 6.81
C ARG A 93 10.25 1.61 5.66
N PHE A 94 9.51 2.10 4.68
CA PHE A 94 9.13 1.33 3.49
C PHE A 94 9.45 2.14 2.24
N ALA A 95 9.80 1.42 1.18
CA ALA A 95 9.99 1.97 -0.16
C ALA A 95 9.10 1.27 -1.17
N SER A 96 8.61 2.00 -2.15
CA SER A 96 7.79 1.47 -3.25
C SER A 96 8.11 2.22 -4.55
N THR A 97 7.97 1.51 -5.67
CA THR A 97 8.08 2.10 -7.02
C THR A 97 6.80 2.82 -7.46
N ILE A 98 5.71 2.64 -6.73
CA ILE A 98 4.44 3.32 -6.99
C ILE A 98 4.00 4.12 -5.77
N SER A 99 3.25 5.19 -6.02
CA SER A 99 2.57 5.94 -4.96
C SER A 99 1.36 5.14 -4.49
N ASP A 100 1.37 4.78 -3.21
CA ASP A 100 0.32 3.99 -2.57
C ASP A 100 0.05 4.53 -1.17
N GLU A 101 -1.16 4.30 -0.68
CA GLU A 101 -1.50 4.53 0.71
C GLU A 101 -1.18 3.26 1.52
N PRO A 102 -0.28 3.37 2.52
CA PRO A 102 0.03 2.22 3.35
C PRO A 102 -1.18 1.84 4.21
N ALA A 103 -1.37 0.54 4.41
CA ALA A 103 -2.36 0.03 5.33
C ALA A 103 -1.79 -1.10 6.18
N ALA A 104 -2.33 -1.29 7.36
CA ALA A 104 -1.92 -2.37 8.24
C ALA A 104 -3.10 -3.01 8.97
N LEU A 105 -2.92 -4.29 9.32
CA LEU A 105 -3.81 -5.11 10.08
C LEU A 105 -3.07 -5.64 11.32
N ALA A 106 -3.63 -5.45 12.51
CA ALA A 106 -3.13 -6.14 13.71
C ALA A 106 -3.65 -7.59 13.72
N TRP A 107 -2.71 -8.53 13.77
CA TRP A 107 -2.98 -9.96 13.88
C TRP A 107 -2.52 -10.46 15.26
N ASP A 108 -3.37 -10.25 16.24
CA ASP A 108 -3.03 -10.41 17.64
C ASP A 108 -2.62 -11.86 17.99
N ASP A 109 -3.33 -12.87 17.49
CA ASP A 109 -3.02 -14.29 17.73
C ASP A 109 -1.62 -14.68 17.21
N ALA A 110 -1.16 -14.05 16.15
CA ALA A 110 0.17 -14.27 15.59
C ALA A 110 1.24 -13.32 16.17
N GLY A 111 0.84 -12.31 16.94
CA GLY A 111 1.72 -11.26 17.45
C GLY A 111 2.33 -10.39 16.35
N LEU A 112 1.61 -10.24 15.24
CA LEU A 112 2.07 -9.55 14.05
C LEU A 112 1.26 -8.28 13.77
N LEU A 113 1.94 -7.30 13.19
CA LEU A 113 1.34 -6.22 12.43
C LEU A 113 1.62 -6.51 10.95
N VAL A 114 0.59 -6.80 10.18
CA VAL A 114 0.71 -7.09 8.74
C VAL A 114 0.49 -5.82 7.95
N VAL A 115 1.49 -5.40 7.20
CA VAL A 115 1.52 -4.14 6.46
C VAL A 115 1.48 -4.40 4.97
N LYS A 116 0.66 -3.64 4.23
CA LYS A 116 0.77 -3.54 2.77
C LYS A 116 1.35 -2.19 2.38
N TYR A 117 2.25 -2.18 1.39
CA TYR A 117 2.72 -0.95 0.73
C TYR A 117 3.20 -1.24 -0.68
N GLY A 118 2.56 -0.64 -1.66
CA GLY A 118 2.86 -0.84 -3.09
C GLY A 118 2.62 -2.29 -3.53
N PHE A 119 3.69 -2.99 -3.84
CA PHE A 119 3.66 -4.41 -4.28
C PHE A 119 3.96 -5.40 -3.14
N HIS A 120 4.24 -4.91 -1.94
CA HIS A 120 4.74 -5.76 -0.86
C HIS A 120 3.79 -5.82 0.33
N THR A 121 3.73 -7.02 0.91
CA THR A 121 3.16 -7.26 2.23
C THR A 121 4.29 -7.67 3.17
N TYR A 122 4.25 -7.16 4.40
CA TYR A 122 5.24 -7.40 5.43
C TYR A 122 4.57 -7.88 6.70
N GLY A 123 5.08 -8.94 7.31
CA GLY A 123 4.73 -9.36 8.66
C GLY A 123 5.78 -8.83 9.64
N LEU A 124 5.40 -7.89 10.48
CA LEU A 124 6.25 -7.27 11.49
C LEU A 124 5.87 -7.76 12.88
N GLU A 125 6.83 -8.04 13.73
CA GLU A 125 6.53 -8.26 15.15
C GLU A 125 5.86 -7.02 15.75
N SER A 126 4.68 -7.18 16.31
CA SER A 126 3.90 -6.07 16.87
C SER A 126 4.60 -5.34 18.03
N ARG A 127 5.50 -6.02 18.75
CA ARG A 127 6.24 -5.47 19.90
C ARG A 127 7.51 -4.73 19.54
N SER A 128 8.20 -5.13 18.47
CA SER A 128 9.55 -4.66 18.15
C SER A 128 9.67 -4.02 16.77
N GLY A 129 8.70 -4.27 15.87
CA GLY A 129 8.80 -3.90 14.46
C GLY A 129 9.77 -4.76 13.65
N ALA A 130 10.32 -5.83 14.24
CA ALA A 130 11.23 -6.73 13.54
C ALA A 130 10.50 -7.44 12.38
N LEU A 131 11.14 -7.45 11.22
CA LEU A 131 10.61 -8.13 10.04
C LEU A 131 10.67 -9.65 10.23
N ARG A 132 9.52 -10.31 10.16
CA ARG A 132 9.40 -11.78 10.23
C ARG A 132 9.40 -12.38 8.82
N TRP A 133 8.63 -11.77 7.93
CA TRP A 133 8.53 -12.19 6.54
C TRP A 133 8.10 -11.03 5.65
N SER A 134 8.38 -11.16 4.36
CA SER A 134 7.86 -10.27 3.33
C SER A 134 7.41 -11.08 2.12
N HIS A 135 6.37 -10.61 1.45
CA HIS A 135 5.87 -11.20 0.22
C HIS A 135 5.67 -10.12 -0.83
N ARG A 136 6.11 -10.39 -2.08
CA ARG A 136 5.90 -9.49 -3.21
C ARG A 136 4.83 -10.04 -4.14
N SER A 137 3.83 -9.21 -4.44
CA SER A 137 2.82 -9.48 -5.45
C SER A 137 3.32 -9.10 -6.86
N ALA A 138 2.71 -9.69 -7.88
CA ALA A 138 2.96 -9.35 -9.28
C ALA A 138 2.29 -8.01 -9.69
N SER A 139 1.24 -7.59 -8.98
CA SER A 139 0.51 -6.34 -9.21
C SER A 139 0.36 -5.54 -7.90
N PRO A 140 -0.03 -4.25 -7.98
CA PRO A 140 -0.28 -3.42 -6.81
C PRO A 140 -1.23 -4.08 -5.80
N LEU A 141 -0.95 -3.89 -4.52
CA LEU A 141 -1.79 -4.39 -3.44
C LEU A 141 -2.95 -3.43 -3.15
N ILE A 142 -4.15 -3.96 -3.05
CA ILE A 142 -5.37 -3.21 -2.76
C ILE A 142 -5.63 -3.24 -1.25
N ALA A 143 -5.63 -4.45 -0.65
CA ALA A 143 -6.02 -4.63 0.74
C ALA A 143 -5.26 -5.76 1.44
N VAL A 144 -5.17 -5.63 2.76
CA VAL A 144 -4.89 -6.74 3.69
C VAL A 144 -6.11 -6.89 4.58
N LEU A 145 -6.66 -8.09 4.63
CA LEU A 145 -7.90 -8.40 5.33
C LEU A 145 -7.67 -9.55 6.31
N GLY A 146 -8.29 -9.47 7.46
CA GLY A 146 -8.24 -10.52 8.47
C GLY A 146 -9.53 -10.63 9.25
N SER A 147 -9.70 -11.76 9.90
CA SER A 147 -10.80 -12.02 10.79
C SER A 147 -10.31 -12.95 11.92
N PRO A 148 -10.80 -12.81 13.15
CA PRO A 148 -10.48 -13.75 14.24
C PRO A 148 -10.88 -15.22 13.97
N ARG A 149 -11.65 -15.44 12.90
CA ARG A 149 -12.08 -16.78 12.47
C ARG A 149 -11.14 -17.43 11.47
N LEU A 150 -10.14 -16.67 10.97
CA LEU A 150 -9.19 -17.15 9.97
C LEU A 150 -7.83 -17.37 10.62
N ALA A 151 -7.21 -18.50 10.34
CA ALA A 151 -5.85 -18.81 10.78
C ALA A 151 -4.76 -18.09 9.95
N HIS A 152 -5.17 -17.34 8.91
CA HIS A 152 -4.30 -16.63 8.00
C HIS A 152 -4.87 -15.24 7.70
N VAL A 153 -4.06 -14.39 7.10
CA VAL A 153 -4.48 -13.11 6.53
C VAL A 153 -4.67 -13.24 5.04
N LEU A 154 -5.62 -12.47 4.51
CA LEU A 154 -5.88 -12.39 3.08
C LEU A 154 -5.21 -11.14 2.53
N VAL A 155 -4.50 -11.30 1.43
CA VAL A 155 -3.88 -10.20 0.70
C VAL A 155 -4.51 -10.14 -0.69
N GLN A 156 -5.08 -8.99 -1.00
CA GLN A 156 -5.66 -8.70 -2.29
C GLN A 156 -4.75 -7.78 -3.08
N SER A 157 -4.35 -8.22 -4.27
CA SER A 157 -3.77 -7.37 -5.30
C SER A 157 -4.77 -7.14 -6.43
N GLU A 158 -4.41 -6.34 -7.42
CA GLU A 158 -5.31 -6.07 -8.56
C GLU A 158 -5.72 -7.34 -9.35
N ILE A 159 -4.83 -8.36 -9.41
CA ILE A 159 -5.07 -9.54 -10.26
C ILE A 159 -5.01 -10.87 -9.50
N GLU A 160 -4.75 -10.86 -8.20
CA GLU A 160 -4.68 -12.08 -7.41
C GLU A 160 -5.12 -11.87 -5.95
N THR A 161 -5.69 -12.91 -5.36
CA THR A 161 -5.89 -13.02 -3.92
C THR A 161 -5.05 -14.17 -3.39
N PHE A 162 -4.40 -13.98 -2.26
CA PHE A 162 -3.69 -15.06 -1.59
C PHE A 162 -3.80 -14.97 -0.07
N ALA A 163 -3.77 -16.14 0.58
CA ALA A 163 -3.72 -16.26 2.02
C ALA A 163 -2.27 -16.43 2.47
N ILE A 164 -1.87 -15.69 3.50
CA ILE A 164 -0.55 -15.81 4.11
C ILE A 164 -0.72 -16.32 5.55
N GLU A 165 -0.03 -17.40 5.85
CA GLU A 165 0.05 -17.97 7.18
C GLU A 165 0.97 -17.14 8.11
N ALA A 166 0.94 -17.39 9.41
CA ALA A 166 1.71 -16.61 10.39
C ALA A 166 3.23 -16.67 10.17
N ASP A 167 3.73 -17.72 9.55
CA ASP A 167 5.14 -17.88 9.18
C ASP A 167 5.53 -17.24 7.86
N GLY A 168 4.58 -16.65 7.13
CA GLY A 168 4.78 -16.03 5.83
C GLY A 168 4.57 -16.95 4.64
N THR A 169 4.21 -18.21 4.85
CA THR A 169 3.90 -19.13 3.75
C THR A 169 2.56 -18.81 3.10
N VAL A 170 2.44 -19.05 1.79
CA VAL A 170 1.19 -18.87 1.05
C VAL A 170 0.39 -20.16 1.13
N GLY A 171 -0.71 -20.15 1.88
CA GLY A 171 -1.59 -21.31 2.05
C GLY A 171 -2.41 -21.61 0.79
N TRP A 172 -2.97 -20.57 0.16
CA TRP A 172 -3.66 -20.70 -1.12
C TRP A 172 -3.58 -19.40 -1.93
N ARG A 173 -3.84 -19.51 -3.24
CA ARG A 173 -3.81 -18.36 -4.17
C ARG A 173 -4.85 -18.52 -5.26
N ILE A 174 -5.47 -17.41 -5.67
CA ILE A 174 -6.40 -17.32 -6.79
C ILE A 174 -5.95 -16.19 -7.71
N ALA A 175 -5.87 -16.46 -9.01
CA ALA A 175 -5.73 -15.43 -10.03
C ALA A 175 -7.13 -14.99 -10.52
N HIS A 176 -7.27 -13.69 -10.78
CA HIS A 176 -8.50 -13.10 -11.31
C HIS A 176 -8.34 -12.79 -12.79
N SER A 177 -9.43 -12.97 -13.55
CA SER A 177 -9.46 -12.67 -14.98
C SER A 177 -9.70 -11.18 -15.27
N ASP A 178 -10.14 -10.42 -14.29
CA ASP A 178 -10.35 -8.98 -14.36
C ASP A 178 -9.68 -8.28 -13.16
N VAL A 179 -9.35 -7.01 -13.32
CA VAL A 179 -8.76 -6.20 -12.27
C VAL A 179 -9.75 -6.04 -11.13
N VAL A 180 -9.35 -6.46 -9.93
CA VAL A 180 -10.13 -6.23 -8.70
C VAL A 180 -9.88 -4.80 -8.25
N SER A 181 -10.95 -4.04 -8.04
CA SER A 181 -10.90 -2.66 -7.57
C SER A 181 -11.22 -2.51 -6.09
N ASP A 182 -11.92 -3.48 -5.51
CA ASP A 182 -12.29 -3.49 -4.10
C ASP A 182 -12.42 -4.91 -3.53
N ALA A 183 -12.09 -5.08 -2.26
CA ALA A 183 -12.17 -6.35 -1.56
C ALA A 183 -12.57 -6.16 -0.09
N GLY A 184 -13.48 -6.99 0.40
CA GLY A 184 -13.94 -6.93 1.78
C GLY A 184 -14.45 -8.27 2.32
N LEU A 185 -14.34 -8.44 3.65
CA LEU A 185 -14.94 -9.57 4.35
C LEU A 185 -16.36 -9.22 4.79
N VAL A 186 -17.34 -9.84 4.15
CA VAL A 186 -18.77 -9.59 4.39
C VAL A 186 -19.49 -10.91 4.65
N GLY A 187 -20.14 -11.04 5.78
CA GLY A 187 -20.91 -12.24 6.13
C GLY A 187 -20.09 -13.53 6.15
N GLY A 188 -18.80 -13.45 6.46
CA GLY A 188 -17.89 -14.60 6.47
C GLY A 188 -17.39 -15.01 5.09
N ARG A 189 -17.64 -14.21 4.06
CA ARG A 189 -17.15 -14.41 2.69
C ARG A 189 -16.20 -13.28 2.31
N LEU A 190 -15.22 -13.57 1.48
CA LEU A 190 -14.45 -12.57 0.78
C LEU A 190 -15.22 -12.13 -0.45
N VAL A 191 -15.67 -10.88 -0.45
CA VAL A 191 -16.40 -10.27 -1.58
C VAL A 191 -15.42 -9.40 -2.35
N LEU A 192 -15.34 -9.62 -3.65
CA LEU A 192 -14.47 -8.93 -4.57
C LEU A 192 -15.30 -8.19 -5.60
N THR A 193 -14.95 -6.93 -5.85
CA THR A 193 -15.56 -6.13 -6.93
C THR A 193 -14.50 -5.87 -7.98
N SER A 194 -14.77 -6.25 -9.23
CA SER A 194 -13.87 -5.98 -10.33
C SER A 194 -14.03 -4.55 -10.86
N PHE A 195 -13.08 -4.11 -11.67
CA PHE A 195 -13.10 -2.80 -12.33
C PHE A 195 -14.33 -2.65 -13.26
N THR A 196 -14.79 -3.75 -13.84
CA THR A 196 -16.03 -3.76 -14.67
C THR A 196 -17.32 -3.80 -13.85
N GLY A 197 -17.22 -3.80 -12.51
CA GLY A 197 -18.35 -3.81 -11.59
C GLY A 197 -18.91 -5.22 -11.31
N GLN A 198 -18.27 -6.28 -11.79
CA GLN A 198 -18.65 -7.63 -11.45
C GLN A 198 -18.33 -7.94 -9.99
N VAL A 199 -19.29 -8.50 -9.27
CA VAL A 199 -19.12 -8.93 -7.88
C VAL A 199 -18.99 -10.44 -7.82
N SER A 200 -17.99 -10.93 -7.12
CA SER A 200 -17.78 -12.36 -6.86
C SER A 200 -17.55 -12.61 -5.38
N ALA A 201 -17.84 -13.83 -4.94
CA ALA A 201 -17.64 -14.24 -3.56
C ALA A 201 -16.75 -15.48 -3.48
N VAL A 202 -15.86 -15.49 -2.50
CA VAL A 202 -14.87 -16.54 -2.26
C VAL A 202 -14.95 -16.96 -0.80
N ASP A 203 -14.82 -18.26 -0.54
CA ASP A 203 -14.59 -18.77 0.80
C ASP A 203 -13.19 -18.32 1.27
N PRO A 204 -13.09 -17.48 2.30
CA PRO A 204 -11.80 -16.93 2.72
C PRO A 204 -10.87 -17.99 3.34
N ALA A 205 -11.40 -19.12 3.80
CA ALA A 205 -10.58 -20.18 4.39
C ALA A 205 -9.89 -21.05 3.33
N THR A 206 -10.49 -21.19 2.14
CA THR A 206 -10.02 -22.15 1.14
C THR A 206 -9.70 -21.55 -0.23
N GLY A 207 -10.06 -20.31 -0.46
CA GLY A 207 -9.93 -19.66 -1.76
C GLY A 207 -10.91 -20.17 -2.82
N ARG A 208 -11.91 -20.98 -2.48
CA ARG A 208 -12.86 -21.52 -3.45
C ARG A 208 -13.99 -20.54 -3.72
N SER A 209 -14.38 -20.41 -4.99
CA SER A 209 -15.56 -19.62 -5.36
C SER A 209 -16.81 -20.16 -4.66
N VAL A 210 -17.62 -19.25 -4.13
CA VAL A 210 -18.89 -19.54 -3.50
C VAL A 210 -19.99 -19.07 -4.45
N ALA A 211 -20.97 -19.94 -4.71
CA ALA A 211 -22.13 -19.53 -5.49
C ALA A 211 -22.86 -18.36 -4.78
N SER A 212 -23.20 -17.34 -5.54
CA SER A 212 -24.00 -16.19 -5.11
C SER A 212 -25.46 -16.56 -4.86
#